data_949499a4f9ae6eb80912e51c3a4748be
#
_entry.id   949499a4f9ae6eb80912e51c3a4748be
#
_cell.length_a   1.000
_cell.length_b   1.000
_cell.length_c   1.000
_cell.angle_alpha   90.00
_cell.angle_beta   90.00
_cell.angle_gamma   90.00
#
_symmetry.space_group_name_H-M   'P 1'
#
loop_
_entity.id
_entity.type
_entity.pdbx_description
1 polymer ?
#
loop_
_entity_poly.entity_id
_entity_poly.type
_entity_poly.pdbx_seq_one_letter_code
_entity_poly.pdbx_strand_id
1 'polypeptide(L)'
;MDFKFKHLAAAFAVAMLFSSCHNDEEIISNEPYYQTISAEFVEPDEALQTRSCVDVRNPSTDFVGLLWQVADKLGVFSANGSENAEFTNKATETAPKVDFGGELASEAKYAYFPFSKSSGTNVKSLSGNVLAEQPFNPEDGTLVCDYKVGVRVEGTNTFTFQQILTMLRVTIDASETELEGERLNEIVLTVTDKNGNARNISGDFTFDATSGGVTVGTARANSNKITMPWTTRPTLTKGKTYQGFISVMPDVIKKDDVLTIEVTSDAHRATFTLDCVTDLIKGYIYNIPLKLKELIDKY
;
A
#
# COMPACT_ATOMS: atom_id res chain seq x y z
N MET A 1 26.15 -89.47 22.58
CA MET A 1 24.71 -89.68 22.80
C MET A 1 24.05 -88.64 21.93
N ASP A 2 23.70 -89.09 20.77
CA ASP A 2 22.37 -89.40 20.23
C ASP A 2 21.51 -88.14 20.05
N PHE A 3 21.36 -87.84 18.82
CA PHE A 3 20.26 -87.99 17.86
C PHE A 3 19.18 -86.88 17.95
N LYS A 4 18.58 -86.40 16.92
CA LYS A 4 18.10 -86.96 15.63
C LYS A 4 17.74 -85.85 14.65
N PHE A 5 18.03 -86.04 13.40
CA PHE A 5 17.44 -85.42 12.23
C PHE A 5 15.92 -85.57 12.18
N LYS A 6 15.20 -84.56 11.79
CA LYS A 6 13.96 -84.72 11.05
C LYS A 6 13.81 -83.67 9.99
N HIS A 7 13.61 -84.11 8.81
CA HIS A 7 13.30 -83.37 7.58
C HIS A 7 12.04 -82.58 7.73
N LEU A 8 12.05 -81.36 7.15
CA LEU A 8 10.81 -80.73 6.79
C LEU A 8 10.92 -80.10 5.38
N ALA A 9 9.92 -80.50 4.60
CA ALA A 9 9.79 -80.31 3.18
C ALA A 9 9.77 -78.85 2.74
N ALA A 10 10.37 -78.60 1.60
CA ALA A 10 10.24 -77.37 0.84
C ALA A 10 8.82 -77.23 0.29
N ALA A 11 8.12 -76.20 0.70
CA ALA A 11 6.92 -75.68 0.02
C ALA A 11 7.32 -74.45 -0.78
N PHE A 12 7.42 -74.63 -2.09
CA PHE A 12 7.53 -73.52 -3.05
C PHE A 12 6.19 -72.72 -3.07
N ALA A 13 6.12 -71.62 -2.44
CA ALA A 13 5.06 -70.63 -2.67
C ALA A 13 5.53 -69.69 -3.79
N VAL A 14 4.96 -69.83 -4.96
CA VAL A 14 5.07 -68.89 -6.06
C VAL A 14 4.26 -67.67 -5.65
N ALA A 15 4.91 -66.69 -5.17
CA ALA A 15 4.33 -65.33 -5.02
C ALA A 15 4.25 -64.69 -6.41
N MET A 16 3.07 -64.68 -7.00
CA MET A 16 2.78 -63.81 -8.14
C MET A 16 2.88 -62.36 -7.67
N LEU A 17 3.94 -61.70 -8.10
CA LEU A 17 4.06 -60.23 -8.02
C LEU A 17 3.02 -59.64 -8.98
N PHE A 18 1.85 -59.30 -8.46
CA PHE A 18 1.01 -58.31 -9.10
C PHE A 18 1.75 -56.96 -8.97
N SER A 19 2.46 -56.59 -10.01
CA SER A 19 2.88 -55.22 -10.24
C SER A 19 1.61 -54.44 -10.49
N SER A 20 0.99 -53.98 -9.40
CA SER A 20 0.02 -52.89 -9.46
C SER A 20 0.81 -51.64 -9.82
N CYS A 21 0.81 -51.26 -11.10
CA CYS A 21 1.04 -49.90 -11.46
C CYS A 21 -0.06 -49.07 -10.79
N HIS A 22 0.17 -48.63 -9.58
CA HIS A 22 -0.51 -47.44 -9.07
C HIS A 22 0.02 -46.29 -9.91
N ASN A 23 -0.76 -45.88 -10.89
CA ASN A 23 -0.72 -44.48 -11.28
C ASN A 23 -1.13 -43.71 -10.04
N ASP A 24 -0.17 -43.29 -9.25
CA ASP A 24 -0.36 -42.15 -8.37
C ASP A 24 -0.58 -40.96 -9.29
N GLU A 25 -1.80 -40.81 -9.83
CA GLU A 25 -2.32 -39.52 -10.13
C GLU A 25 -2.30 -38.81 -8.77
N GLU A 26 -1.31 -37.97 -8.55
CA GLU A 26 -1.38 -36.95 -7.50
C GLU A 26 -2.74 -36.28 -7.69
N ILE A 27 -3.71 -36.64 -6.88
CA ILE A 27 -4.94 -35.89 -6.73
C ILE A 27 -4.46 -34.59 -6.12
N ILE A 28 -4.14 -33.61 -6.97
CA ILE A 28 -3.91 -32.25 -6.55
C ILE A 28 -5.23 -31.81 -5.94
N SER A 29 -5.33 -31.93 -4.63
CA SER A 29 -6.44 -31.38 -3.88
C SER A 29 -6.47 -29.89 -4.13
N ASN A 30 -7.48 -29.42 -4.86
CA ASN A 30 -7.74 -28.00 -5.04
C ASN A 30 -8.46 -27.40 -3.83
N GLU A 31 -8.51 -28.11 -2.71
CA GLU A 31 -9.07 -27.58 -1.47
C GLU A 31 -8.16 -26.49 -0.91
N PRO A 32 -8.72 -25.32 -0.54
CA PRO A 32 -7.95 -24.26 0.08
C PRO A 32 -7.28 -24.75 1.37
N TYR A 33 -6.02 -24.38 1.56
CA TYR A 33 -5.27 -24.67 2.78
C TYR A 33 -4.68 -23.38 3.36
N TYR A 34 -4.51 -23.38 4.67
CA TYR A 34 -3.99 -22.22 5.39
C TYR A 34 -2.52 -21.97 5.06
N GLN A 35 -2.20 -20.75 4.68
CA GLN A 35 -0.85 -20.31 4.37
C GLN A 35 -0.47 -19.08 5.20
N THR A 36 0.83 -18.93 5.45
CA THR A 36 1.41 -17.73 6.04
C THR A 36 2.44 -17.15 5.09
N ILE A 37 2.35 -15.86 4.82
CA ILE A 37 3.32 -15.11 4.04
C ILE A 37 3.90 -13.98 4.89
N SER A 38 5.19 -13.68 4.76
CA SER A 38 5.81 -12.51 5.37
C SER A 38 5.74 -11.33 4.41
N ALA A 39 5.33 -10.17 4.89
CA ALA A 39 5.27 -8.93 4.13
C ALA A 39 6.27 -7.92 4.67
N GLU A 40 7.15 -7.44 3.80
CA GLU A 40 8.11 -6.39 4.09
C GLU A 40 8.14 -5.39 2.93
N PHE A 41 8.82 -4.27 3.14
CA PHE A 41 8.92 -3.23 2.12
C PHE A 41 10.27 -3.30 1.45
N VAL A 42 10.32 -2.90 0.18
CA VAL A 42 11.58 -2.70 -0.53
C VAL A 42 12.44 -1.77 0.31
N GLU A 43 13.64 -2.22 0.70
CA GLU A 43 14.65 -1.33 1.30
C GLU A 43 14.93 -0.20 0.31
N PRO A 44 14.97 1.05 0.76
CA PRO A 44 15.12 2.16 -0.16
C PRO A 44 16.54 2.23 -0.70
N ASP A 45 16.69 2.06 -2.01
CA ASP A 45 17.70 2.82 -2.74
C ASP A 45 17.15 4.25 -2.82
N GLU A 46 17.65 5.13 -1.98
CA GLU A 46 17.49 6.58 -1.82
C GLU A 46 16.13 7.26 -2.18
N ALA A 47 15.18 6.60 -2.85
CA ALA A 47 13.98 7.25 -3.40
C ALA A 47 12.63 6.55 -3.16
N LEU A 48 12.57 5.32 -2.67
CA LEU A 48 11.33 4.55 -2.62
C LEU A 48 11.01 4.05 -1.21
N GLN A 49 10.00 4.65 -0.54
CA GLN A 49 9.50 4.14 0.75
C GLN A 49 7.98 4.15 0.78
N THR A 50 7.39 3.00 1.14
CA THR A 50 5.94 2.86 1.18
C THR A 50 5.46 1.85 2.21
N ARG A 51 4.54 2.24 3.12
CA ARG A 51 3.93 1.40 4.17
C ARG A 51 2.51 1.87 4.46
N SER A 52 1.67 1.07 5.13
CA SER A 52 0.24 1.36 5.36
C SER A 52 -0.03 2.55 6.28
N CYS A 53 0.91 2.89 7.14
CA CYS A 53 0.90 4.16 7.88
C CYS A 53 2.30 4.75 7.94
N VAL A 54 2.34 6.07 8.11
CA VAL A 54 3.60 6.81 8.28
C VAL A 54 4.11 6.60 9.70
N ASP A 55 5.41 6.33 9.88
CA ASP A 55 6.02 6.31 11.21
C ASP A 55 6.17 7.74 11.75
N VAL A 56 5.10 8.26 12.32
CA VAL A 56 5.06 9.60 12.92
C VAL A 56 5.93 9.73 14.17
N ARG A 57 6.38 8.62 14.75
CA ARG A 57 7.27 8.60 15.93
C ARG A 57 8.72 8.91 15.57
N ASN A 58 9.06 8.71 14.30
CA ASN A 58 10.43 8.93 13.80
C ASN A 58 10.39 9.76 12.51
N PRO A 59 9.99 11.04 12.59
CA PRO A 59 9.86 11.91 11.42
C PRO A 59 11.25 12.28 10.91
N SER A 60 11.74 11.56 9.92
CA SER A 60 12.95 11.96 9.18
C SER A 60 12.59 13.05 8.17
N THR A 61 13.50 14.01 7.93
CA THR A 61 13.37 14.98 6.84
C THR A 61 13.56 14.31 5.48
N ASP A 62 14.38 13.25 5.43
CA ASP A 62 14.81 12.62 4.18
C ASP A 62 14.01 11.34 3.88
N PHE A 63 13.57 10.61 4.91
CA PHE A 63 12.89 9.35 4.76
C PHE A 63 11.57 9.31 5.54
N VAL A 64 10.55 8.75 4.93
CA VAL A 64 9.26 8.46 5.58
C VAL A 64 9.25 6.98 5.95
N GLY A 65 9.47 6.67 7.23
CA GLY A 65 9.26 5.32 7.74
C GLY A 65 7.77 4.97 7.68
N LEU A 66 7.40 3.80 7.16
CA LEU A 66 6.02 3.34 7.10
C LEU A 66 5.91 1.99 7.84
N LEU A 67 4.73 1.63 8.33
CA LEU A 67 4.50 0.44 9.15
C LEU A 67 3.22 -0.29 8.74
N TRP A 68 3.21 -1.61 8.81
CA TRP A 68 1.98 -2.38 8.77
C TRP A 68 1.18 -2.17 10.07
N GLN A 69 -0.13 -1.94 9.92
CA GLN A 69 -1.05 -1.86 11.05
C GLN A 69 -1.65 -3.23 11.37
N VAL A 70 -2.04 -3.43 12.64
CA VAL A 70 -2.62 -4.69 13.10
C VAL A 70 -3.86 -5.12 12.32
N ALA A 71 -4.68 -4.15 11.87
CA ALA A 71 -5.91 -4.42 11.12
C ALA A 71 -5.71 -4.59 9.61
N ASP A 72 -4.48 -4.46 9.10
CA ASP A 72 -4.21 -4.55 7.67
C ASP A 72 -4.57 -5.93 7.12
N LYS A 73 -5.06 -5.92 5.88
CA LYS A 73 -5.42 -7.12 5.13
C LYS A 73 -4.86 -7.04 3.72
N LEU A 74 -4.35 -8.16 3.25
CA LEU A 74 -3.86 -8.32 1.88
C LEU A 74 -4.84 -9.10 1.02
N GLY A 75 -4.95 -8.74 -0.25
CA GLY A 75 -5.48 -9.60 -1.28
C GLY A 75 -4.35 -10.45 -1.84
N VAL A 76 -4.51 -11.78 -1.80
CA VAL A 76 -3.48 -12.72 -2.23
C VAL A 76 -4.03 -13.62 -3.32
N PHE A 77 -3.21 -13.83 -4.35
CA PHE A 77 -3.52 -14.68 -5.49
C PHE A 77 -2.48 -15.78 -5.63
N SER A 78 -2.95 -16.95 -6.08
CA SER A 78 -2.09 -18.01 -6.57
C SER A 78 -1.57 -17.72 -7.99
N ALA A 79 -0.77 -18.60 -8.55
CA ALA A 79 -0.18 -18.43 -9.88
C ALA A 79 -1.23 -18.33 -11.00
N ASN A 80 -2.39 -18.95 -10.86
CA ASN A 80 -3.49 -18.86 -11.84
C ASN A 80 -4.20 -17.49 -11.81
N GLY A 81 -4.04 -16.70 -10.73
CA GLY A 81 -4.54 -15.34 -10.60
C GLY A 81 -6.06 -15.17 -10.62
N SER A 82 -6.83 -16.21 -10.28
CA SER A 82 -8.30 -16.23 -10.37
C SER A 82 -9.03 -16.16 -9.03
N GLU A 83 -8.33 -16.28 -7.92
CA GLU A 83 -8.88 -16.20 -6.57
C GLU A 83 -8.29 -15.00 -5.82
N ASN A 84 -9.14 -14.12 -5.30
CA ASN A 84 -8.76 -12.98 -4.47
C ASN A 84 -9.00 -13.35 -3.00
N ALA A 85 -8.00 -14.00 -2.39
CA ALA A 85 -8.08 -14.47 -1.02
C ALA A 85 -7.69 -13.37 -0.02
N GLU A 86 -8.43 -13.28 1.08
CA GLU A 86 -8.12 -12.36 2.19
C GLU A 86 -7.07 -12.97 3.11
N PHE A 87 -5.96 -12.27 3.29
CA PHE A 87 -4.94 -12.59 4.28
C PHE A 87 -4.89 -11.49 5.34
N THR A 88 -4.98 -11.89 6.62
CA THR A 88 -5.02 -10.95 7.76
C THR A 88 -3.67 -10.86 8.45
N ASN A 89 -3.31 -9.66 8.91
CA ASN A 89 -2.11 -9.43 9.69
C ASN A 89 -2.16 -10.23 11.01
N LYS A 90 -1.06 -10.88 11.37
CA LYS A 90 -0.90 -11.68 12.60
C LYS A 90 -0.17 -10.93 13.71
N ALA A 91 0.37 -9.76 13.43
CA ALA A 91 1.07 -8.96 14.42
C ALA A 91 0.11 -8.38 15.47
N THR A 92 0.60 -8.17 16.67
CA THR A 92 -0.12 -7.53 17.78
C THR A 92 0.21 -6.05 17.94
N GLU A 93 1.17 -5.56 17.18
CA GLU A 93 1.61 -4.16 17.12
C GLU A 93 2.04 -3.77 15.71
N THR A 94 2.13 -2.48 15.45
CA THR A 94 2.63 -1.96 14.17
C THR A 94 4.10 -2.29 13.98
N ALA A 95 4.48 -2.79 12.80
CA ALA A 95 5.85 -3.19 12.51
C ALA A 95 6.20 -3.03 11.00
N PRO A 96 7.49 -2.88 10.66
CA PRO A 96 7.93 -2.77 9.27
C PRO A 96 7.85 -4.08 8.49
N LYS A 97 7.89 -5.21 9.20
CA LYS A 97 7.75 -6.55 8.66
C LYS A 97 6.81 -7.35 9.54
N VAL A 98 5.81 -7.99 8.93
CA VAL A 98 4.79 -8.79 9.64
C VAL A 98 4.39 -10.00 8.82
N ASP A 99 3.78 -10.98 9.48
CA ASP A 99 3.18 -12.13 8.84
C ASP A 99 1.68 -11.93 8.62
N PHE A 100 1.21 -12.35 7.45
CA PHE A 100 -0.20 -12.43 7.09
C PHE A 100 -0.61 -13.88 6.88
N GLY A 101 -1.80 -14.24 7.32
CA GLY A 101 -2.31 -15.60 7.17
C GLY A 101 -3.70 -15.62 6.57
N GLY A 102 -3.94 -16.63 5.72
CA GLY A 102 -5.22 -16.86 5.04
C GLY A 102 -5.25 -18.20 4.33
N GLU A 103 -6.36 -18.50 3.69
CA GLU A 103 -6.57 -19.74 2.94
C GLU A 103 -6.50 -19.47 1.44
N LEU A 104 -5.82 -20.34 0.71
CA LEU A 104 -5.68 -20.29 -0.75
C LEU A 104 -5.54 -21.71 -1.31
N ALA A 105 -6.15 -21.99 -2.45
CA ALA A 105 -6.16 -23.32 -3.06
C ALA A 105 -4.78 -23.79 -3.56
N SER A 106 -3.87 -22.86 -3.84
CA SER A 106 -2.50 -23.18 -4.23
C SER A 106 -1.53 -22.12 -3.71
N GLU A 107 -0.23 -22.32 -3.93
CA GLU A 107 0.81 -21.44 -3.39
C GLU A 107 0.60 -19.95 -3.74
N ALA A 108 0.74 -19.07 -2.75
CA ALA A 108 0.65 -17.62 -2.91
C ALA A 108 1.73 -17.12 -3.89
N LYS A 109 1.33 -16.34 -4.88
CA LYS A 109 2.22 -15.83 -5.94
C LYS A 109 2.22 -14.32 -6.07
N TYR A 110 1.05 -13.68 -5.92
CA TYR A 110 0.87 -12.24 -6.04
C TYR A 110 0.09 -11.72 -4.83
N ALA A 111 0.41 -10.52 -4.41
CA ALA A 111 -0.28 -9.88 -3.30
C ALA A 111 -0.51 -8.40 -3.59
N TYR A 112 -1.52 -7.81 -2.96
CA TYR A 112 -1.78 -6.38 -3.00
C TYR A 112 -2.38 -5.88 -1.67
N PHE A 113 -2.27 -4.59 -1.45
CA PHE A 113 -2.86 -3.88 -0.32
C PHE A 113 -3.58 -2.61 -0.82
N PRO A 114 -4.69 -2.20 -0.20
CA PRO A 114 -5.48 -2.93 0.79
C PRO A 114 -6.39 -4.00 0.14
N PHE A 115 -6.68 -5.07 0.86
CA PHE A 115 -7.64 -6.07 0.39
C PHE A 115 -9.03 -5.47 0.21
N SER A 116 -9.66 -5.80 -0.91
CA SER A 116 -11.09 -5.57 -1.11
C SER A 116 -11.70 -6.63 -2.01
N LYS A 117 -12.83 -7.19 -1.61
CA LYS A 117 -13.61 -8.10 -2.47
C LYS A 117 -14.09 -7.39 -3.74
N SER A 118 -14.37 -6.09 -3.66
CA SER A 118 -14.82 -5.29 -4.81
C SER A 118 -13.71 -4.96 -5.80
N SER A 119 -12.43 -5.18 -5.44
CA SER A 119 -11.31 -4.99 -6.39
C SER A 119 -11.35 -5.98 -7.56
N GLY A 120 -12.07 -7.11 -7.41
CA GLY A 120 -12.22 -8.12 -8.46
C GLY A 120 -11.35 -9.36 -8.23
N THR A 121 -11.43 -10.30 -9.17
CA THR A 121 -10.71 -11.59 -9.11
C THR A 121 -9.65 -11.73 -10.21
N ASN A 122 -9.52 -10.77 -11.11
CA ASN A 122 -8.48 -10.78 -12.13
C ASN A 122 -7.24 -10.02 -11.61
N VAL A 123 -6.20 -10.75 -11.26
CA VAL A 123 -4.95 -10.23 -10.72
C VAL A 123 -4.29 -9.13 -11.59
N LYS A 124 -4.55 -9.14 -12.90
CA LYS A 124 -4.03 -8.16 -13.86
C LYS A 124 -4.92 -6.93 -14.04
N SER A 125 -6.10 -6.91 -13.43
CA SER A 125 -7.06 -5.82 -13.58
C SER A 125 -7.92 -5.69 -12.33
N LEU A 126 -7.30 -5.27 -11.25
CA LEU A 126 -7.97 -4.99 -9.97
C LEU A 126 -8.42 -3.53 -9.95
N SER A 127 -9.56 -3.28 -9.31
CA SER A 127 -10.10 -1.93 -9.17
C SER A 127 -9.61 -1.26 -7.89
N GLY A 128 -9.26 0.01 -7.99
CA GLY A 128 -8.93 0.90 -6.89
C GLY A 128 -9.58 2.27 -7.05
N ASN A 129 -9.54 3.09 -6.01
CA ASN A 129 -10.04 4.47 -6.04
C ASN A 129 -9.13 5.39 -5.22
N VAL A 130 -8.67 6.48 -5.83
CA VAL A 130 -8.04 7.57 -5.09
C VAL A 130 -9.14 8.51 -4.65
N LEU A 131 -9.42 8.54 -3.35
CA LEU A 131 -10.49 9.36 -2.77
C LEU A 131 -10.18 10.85 -2.91
N ALA A 132 -11.22 11.65 -3.17
CA ALA A 132 -11.11 13.10 -3.16
C ALA A 132 -11.05 13.70 -1.74
N GLU A 133 -11.42 12.91 -0.72
CA GLU A 133 -11.24 13.24 0.69
C GLU A 133 -10.38 12.17 1.35
N GLN A 134 -9.25 12.58 1.91
CA GLN A 134 -8.24 11.69 2.48
C GLN A 134 -7.88 12.13 3.91
N PRO A 135 -8.71 11.80 4.93
CA PRO A 135 -8.41 12.15 6.30
C PRO A 135 -7.07 11.54 6.74
N PHE A 136 -6.27 12.35 7.42
CA PHE A 136 -4.97 11.96 7.95
C PHE A 136 -4.95 12.10 9.47
N ASN A 137 -4.49 11.06 10.16
CA ASN A 137 -4.28 11.10 11.59
C ASN A 137 -2.80 11.33 11.91
N PRO A 138 -2.41 12.50 12.43
CA PRO A 138 -1.01 12.79 12.75
C PRO A 138 -0.49 12.04 14.00
N GLU A 139 -1.35 11.34 14.75
CA GLU A 139 -0.95 10.58 15.94
C GLU A 139 -0.50 9.16 15.60
N ASP A 140 -1.15 8.51 14.63
CA ASP A 140 -0.84 7.13 14.22
C ASP A 140 -0.35 7.01 12.75
N GLY A 141 -0.43 8.11 11.98
CA GLY A 141 0.05 8.14 10.61
C GLY A 141 -0.80 7.38 9.60
N THR A 142 -2.04 7.01 9.93
CA THR A 142 -2.92 6.23 9.04
C THR A 142 -3.18 6.95 7.73
N LEU A 143 -3.03 6.20 6.63
CA LEU A 143 -3.30 6.63 5.25
C LEU A 143 -4.53 5.91 4.71
N VAL A 144 -5.44 6.64 4.05
CA VAL A 144 -6.69 6.04 3.51
C VAL A 144 -6.59 5.61 2.05
N CYS A 145 -5.66 6.18 1.28
CA CYS A 145 -5.42 5.82 -0.13
C CYS A 145 -3.99 5.32 -0.29
N ASP A 146 -3.75 4.08 0.16
CA ASP A 146 -2.42 3.50 0.21
C ASP A 146 -2.41 2.15 -0.52
N TYR A 147 -2.20 2.19 -1.84
CA TYR A 147 -2.25 1.01 -2.69
C TYR A 147 -0.84 0.48 -3.00
N LYS A 148 -0.63 -0.80 -2.74
CA LYS A 148 0.65 -1.49 -2.94
C LYS A 148 0.48 -2.81 -3.64
N VAL A 149 1.53 -3.26 -4.33
CA VAL A 149 1.64 -4.62 -4.84
C VAL A 149 2.86 -5.30 -4.25
N GLY A 150 2.72 -6.58 -3.93
CA GLY A 150 3.76 -7.41 -3.36
C GLY A 150 4.36 -8.34 -4.40
N VAL A 151 5.68 -8.31 -4.53
CA VAL A 151 6.44 -9.24 -5.36
C VAL A 151 7.08 -10.28 -4.46
N ARG A 152 6.81 -11.56 -4.73
CA ARG A 152 7.38 -12.66 -3.96
C ARG A 152 8.88 -12.77 -4.19
N VAL A 153 9.65 -12.86 -3.12
CA VAL A 153 11.07 -13.18 -3.18
C VAL A 153 11.22 -14.66 -3.53
N GLU A 154 11.94 -14.96 -4.60
CA GLU A 154 12.10 -16.32 -5.11
C GLU A 154 12.60 -17.29 -4.04
N GLY A 155 12.01 -18.50 -3.98
CA GLY A 155 12.37 -19.54 -3.02
C GLY A 155 11.93 -19.29 -1.58
N THR A 156 11.15 -18.25 -1.31
CA THR A 156 10.67 -17.89 0.04
C THR A 156 9.16 -17.67 0.07
N ASN A 157 8.59 -17.49 1.27
CA ASN A 157 7.24 -16.98 1.49
C ASN A 157 7.20 -15.49 1.80
N THR A 158 8.28 -14.77 1.53
CA THR A 158 8.39 -13.33 1.75
C THR A 158 7.96 -12.57 0.50
N PHE A 159 7.15 -11.53 0.70
CA PHE A 159 6.73 -10.58 -0.32
C PHE A 159 7.30 -9.21 0.00
N THR A 160 7.97 -8.60 -0.97
CA THR A 160 8.39 -7.20 -0.90
C THR A 160 7.36 -6.32 -1.58
N PHE A 161 6.84 -5.34 -0.84
CA PHE A 161 5.78 -4.45 -1.30
C PHE A 161 6.32 -3.11 -1.80
N GLN A 162 5.72 -2.62 -2.88
CA GLN A 162 5.99 -1.31 -3.46
C GLN A 162 4.70 -0.52 -3.66
N GLN A 163 4.76 0.79 -3.49
CA GLN A 163 3.66 1.71 -3.73
C GLN A 163 3.35 1.82 -5.23
N ILE A 164 2.07 1.88 -5.58
CA ILE A 164 1.63 2.07 -6.97
C ILE A 164 0.97 3.42 -7.24
N LEU A 165 0.74 4.22 -6.20
CA LEU A 165 0.33 5.61 -6.32
C LEU A 165 1.55 6.54 -6.18
N THR A 166 1.34 7.82 -6.41
CA THR A 166 2.28 8.89 -6.04
C THR A 166 1.82 9.52 -4.75
N MET A 167 2.74 9.82 -3.83
CA MET A 167 2.40 10.45 -2.55
C MET A 167 3.06 11.83 -2.45
N LEU A 168 2.32 12.78 -1.92
CA LEU A 168 2.81 14.11 -1.57
C LEU A 168 2.87 14.24 -0.05
N ARG A 169 4.04 14.57 0.49
CA ARG A 169 4.23 14.97 1.88
C ARG A 169 4.22 16.48 1.95
N VAL A 170 3.14 17.07 2.41
CA VAL A 170 3.06 18.51 2.65
C VAL A 170 3.64 18.81 4.03
N THR A 171 4.73 19.55 4.06
CA THR A 171 5.45 19.93 5.30
C THR A 171 5.21 21.41 5.59
N ILE A 172 4.47 21.70 6.65
CA ILE A 172 4.12 23.08 7.07
C ILE A 172 5.09 23.52 8.14
N ASP A 173 5.97 24.44 7.81
CA ASP A 173 6.86 25.10 8.74
C ASP A 173 6.14 26.30 9.38
N ALA A 174 5.83 26.20 10.68
CA ALA A 174 5.20 27.23 11.48
C ALA A 174 6.19 28.05 12.32
N SER A 175 7.49 28.05 11.95
CA SER A 175 8.55 28.73 12.73
C SER A 175 8.32 30.24 12.84
N GLU A 176 7.71 30.88 11.83
CA GLU A 176 7.43 32.32 11.78
C GLU A 176 5.93 32.61 11.80
N THR A 177 5.08 31.63 12.17
CA THR A 177 3.62 31.84 12.11
C THR A 177 3.12 32.87 13.11
N GLU A 178 2.14 33.70 12.67
CA GLU A 178 1.37 34.59 13.54
C GLU A 178 0.09 33.94 14.10
N LEU A 179 -0.17 32.68 13.74
CA LEU A 179 -1.37 31.92 14.08
C LEU A 179 -1.18 30.99 15.27
N GLU A 180 -0.24 31.27 16.14
CA GLU A 180 -0.02 30.47 17.32
C GLU A 180 -1.34 30.28 18.11
N GLY A 181 -1.66 29.02 18.44
CA GLY A 181 -2.88 28.66 19.16
C GLY A 181 -4.07 28.27 18.27
N GLU A 182 -4.07 28.58 16.97
CA GLU A 182 -5.08 28.07 16.05
C GLU A 182 -4.86 26.60 15.73
N ARG A 183 -5.93 25.89 15.40
CA ARG A 183 -5.85 24.47 15.03
C ARG A 183 -5.92 24.32 13.51
N LEU A 184 -5.04 23.48 12.95
CA LEU A 184 -5.09 23.12 11.54
C LEU A 184 -6.35 22.27 11.26
N ASN A 185 -7.08 22.63 10.20
CA ASN A 185 -8.29 21.91 9.78
C ASN A 185 -8.00 20.93 8.66
N GLU A 186 -7.49 21.44 7.53
CA GLU A 186 -7.27 20.64 6.33
C GLU A 186 -6.21 21.25 5.42
N ILE A 187 -5.71 20.39 4.53
CA ILE A 187 -4.98 20.78 3.33
C ILE A 187 -5.86 20.47 2.13
N VAL A 188 -5.97 21.42 1.20
CA VAL A 188 -6.64 21.21 -0.09
C VAL A 188 -5.62 21.32 -1.20
N LEU A 189 -5.44 20.26 -1.97
CA LEU A 189 -4.60 20.24 -3.16
C LEU A 189 -5.48 20.39 -4.39
N THR A 190 -5.14 21.31 -5.28
CA THR A 190 -5.71 21.42 -6.64
C THR A 190 -4.56 21.41 -7.64
N VAL A 191 -4.73 20.68 -8.76
CA VAL A 191 -3.69 20.58 -9.79
C VAL A 191 -4.26 20.92 -11.16
N THR A 192 -3.56 21.80 -11.86
CA THR A 192 -3.85 22.17 -13.25
C THR A 192 -2.58 22.06 -14.09
N ASP A 193 -2.74 21.93 -15.40
CA ASP A 193 -1.61 22.11 -16.31
C ASP A 193 -1.24 23.61 -16.42
N LYS A 194 -0.15 23.92 -17.09
CA LYS A 194 0.32 25.30 -17.31
C LYS A 194 -0.67 26.21 -18.07
N ASN A 195 -1.70 25.65 -18.69
CA ASN A 195 -2.76 26.37 -19.38
C ASN A 195 -4.03 26.52 -18.54
N GLY A 196 -4.02 26.02 -17.30
CA GLY A 196 -5.16 26.04 -16.39
C GLY A 196 -6.14 24.87 -16.54
N ASN A 197 -5.85 23.88 -17.38
CA ASN A 197 -6.72 22.71 -17.51
C ASN A 197 -6.52 21.76 -16.31
N ALA A 198 -7.62 21.20 -15.80
CA ALA A 198 -7.62 20.28 -14.67
C ALA A 198 -6.82 18.99 -14.93
N ARG A 199 -6.00 18.57 -13.96
CA ARG A 199 -5.36 17.26 -13.93
C ARG A 199 -6.20 16.27 -13.11
N ASN A 200 -6.41 15.08 -13.62
CA ASN A 200 -7.19 14.05 -12.97
C ASN A 200 -6.36 13.33 -11.89
N ILE A 201 -6.30 13.89 -10.67
CA ILE A 201 -5.47 13.40 -9.56
C ILE A 201 -6.20 12.47 -8.60
N SER A 202 -7.54 12.36 -8.69
CA SER A 202 -8.37 11.48 -7.87
C SER A 202 -9.42 10.75 -8.71
N GLY A 203 -10.00 9.67 -8.19
CA GLY A 203 -11.05 8.88 -8.84
C GLY A 203 -10.70 7.40 -8.98
N ASP A 204 -11.41 6.72 -9.87
CA ASP A 204 -11.23 5.28 -10.08
C ASP A 204 -10.00 4.99 -10.96
N PHE A 205 -9.36 3.87 -10.67
CA PHE A 205 -8.28 3.31 -11.50
C PHE A 205 -8.33 1.78 -11.49
N THR A 206 -7.61 1.16 -12.40
CA THR A 206 -7.32 -0.27 -12.34
C THR A 206 -5.82 -0.49 -12.23
N PHE A 207 -5.44 -1.60 -11.60
CA PHE A 207 -4.04 -1.95 -11.44
C PHE A 207 -3.78 -3.44 -11.64
N ASP A 208 -2.57 -3.75 -12.05
CA ASP A 208 -2.06 -5.11 -12.23
C ASP A 208 -1.18 -5.47 -11.02
N ALA A 209 -1.64 -6.40 -10.18
CA ALA A 209 -0.86 -6.83 -9.00
C ALA A 209 0.38 -7.66 -9.37
N THR A 210 0.54 -8.08 -10.64
CA THR A 210 1.73 -8.81 -11.08
C THR A 210 2.89 -7.89 -11.46
N SER A 211 2.62 -6.64 -11.81
CA SER A 211 3.60 -5.67 -12.34
C SER A 211 3.56 -4.30 -11.66
N GLY A 212 2.50 -4.00 -10.89
CA GLY A 212 2.24 -2.66 -10.37
C GLY A 212 1.84 -1.65 -11.44
N GLY A 213 1.48 -2.10 -12.64
CA GLY A 213 0.94 -1.23 -13.69
C GLY A 213 -0.38 -0.61 -13.26
N VAL A 214 -0.57 0.69 -13.51
CA VAL A 214 -1.80 1.43 -13.19
C VAL A 214 -2.40 2.03 -14.44
N THR A 215 -3.72 1.88 -14.60
CA THR A 215 -4.50 2.53 -15.67
C THR A 215 -5.50 3.46 -15.00
N VAL A 216 -5.35 4.75 -15.24
CA VAL A 216 -6.23 5.80 -14.70
C VAL A 216 -7.60 5.71 -15.37
N GLY A 217 -8.65 5.73 -14.56
CA GLY A 217 -10.03 5.71 -15.03
C GLY A 217 -10.46 7.04 -15.69
N THR A 218 -11.72 7.09 -16.10
CA THR A 218 -12.32 8.29 -16.69
C THR A 218 -12.40 9.41 -15.65
N ALA A 219 -12.03 10.63 -16.07
CA ALA A 219 -12.11 11.81 -15.23
C ALA A 219 -13.53 12.04 -14.71
N ARG A 220 -13.66 12.36 -13.41
CA ARG A 220 -14.91 12.76 -12.76
C ARG A 220 -14.93 14.26 -12.50
N ALA A 221 -16.08 14.83 -12.25
CA ALA A 221 -16.18 16.21 -11.79
C ALA A 221 -15.34 16.40 -10.51
N ASN A 222 -14.53 17.46 -10.49
CA ASN A 222 -13.61 17.79 -9.38
C ASN A 222 -12.48 16.77 -9.14
N SER A 223 -12.14 15.95 -10.12
CA SER A 223 -11.04 14.99 -10.01
C SER A 223 -9.65 15.63 -9.87
N ASN A 224 -9.51 16.93 -10.11
CA ASN A 224 -8.28 17.70 -9.94
C ASN A 224 -8.08 18.24 -8.51
N LYS A 225 -8.97 17.87 -7.58
CA LYS A 225 -8.95 18.36 -6.19
C LYS A 225 -8.95 17.20 -5.21
N ILE A 226 -8.12 17.30 -4.17
CA ILE A 226 -8.12 16.42 -3.01
C ILE A 226 -8.10 17.25 -1.75
N THR A 227 -8.97 16.91 -0.79
CA THR A 227 -9.01 17.51 0.55
C THR A 227 -8.46 16.50 1.55
N MET A 228 -7.51 16.91 2.39
CA MET A 228 -6.94 16.13 3.47
C MET A 228 -7.24 16.81 4.82
N PRO A 229 -8.35 16.44 5.49
CA PRO A 229 -8.60 16.92 6.84
C PRO A 229 -7.70 16.19 7.85
N TRP A 230 -7.18 16.93 8.87
CA TRP A 230 -6.59 16.31 10.04
C TRP A 230 -7.68 15.80 10.99
N THR A 231 -7.61 14.51 11.35
CA THR A 231 -8.61 13.92 12.25
C THR A 231 -8.50 14.45 13.68
N THR A 232 -7.31 14.81 14.14
CA THR A 232 -7.03 15.33 15.50
C THR A 232 -6.61 16.79 15.51
N ARG A 233 -6.76 17.51 14.42
CA ARG A 233 -6.57 18.99 14.28
C ARG A 233 -5.43 19.55 15.16
N PRO A 234 -4.16 19.41 14.78
CA PRO A 234 -3.03 19.83 15.61
C PRO A 234 -3.03 21.35 15.82
N THR A 235 -2.68 21.77 17.05
CA THR A 235 -2.56 23.20 17.39
C THR A 235 -1.25 23.76 16.86
N LEU A 236 -1.34 24.86 16.12
CA LEU A 236 -0.18 25.60 15.62
C LEU A 236 0.64 26.15 16.78
N THR A 237 1.91 25.81 16.79
CA THR A 237 2.89 26.27 17.78
C THR A 237 4.09 26.81 17.04
N LYS A 238 4.52 28.02 17.38
CA LYS A 238 5.71 28.65 16.79
C LYS A 238 6.95 27.76 16.95
N GLY A 239 7.72 27.61 15.89
CA GLY A 239 8.91 26.76 15.88
C GLY A 239 8.64 25.27 15.62
N LYS A 240 7.38 24.85 15.40
CA LYS A 240 7.05 23.46 15.04
C LYS A 240 6.81 23.29 13.54
N THR A 241 6.94 22.06 13.12
CA THR A 241 6.62 21.58 11.77
C THR A 241 5.50 20.56 11.83
N TYR A 242 4.57 20.64 10.87
CA TYR A 242 3.45 19.72 10.73
C TYR A 242 3.52 19.02 9.38
N GLN A 243 3.13 17.76 9.32
CA GLN A 243 3.14 17.01 8.07
C GLN A 243 1.74 16.46 7.78
N GLY A 244 1.35 16.52 6.51
CA GLY A 244 0.17 15.88 5.99
C GLY A 244 0.55 15.07 4.74
N PHE A 245 -0.20 13.99 4.46
CA PHE A 245 0.09 13.09 3.35
C PHE A 245 -1.12 12.96 2.44
N ILE A 246 -0.89 13.12 1.15
CA ILE A 246 -1.92 13.05 0.10
C ILE A 246 -1.46 12.06 -0.96
N SER A 247 -2.24 11.02 -1.21
CA SER A 247 -2.03 10.10 -2.34
C SER A 247 -2.73 10.65 -3.58
N VAL A 248 -2.03 10.64 -4.71
CA VAL A 248 -2.56 11.09 -6.00
C VAL A 248 -2.41 10.00 -7.04
N MET A 249 -3.21 10.08 -8.12
CA MET A 249 -3.04 9.22 -9.28
C MET A 249 -1.59 9.26 -9.77
N PRO A 250 -0.98 8.12 -10.08
CA PRO A 250 0.40 8.08 -10.51
C PRO A 250 0.56 8.65 -11.93
N ASP A 251 1.71 9.24 -12.19
CA ASP A 251 2.14 9.69 -13.52
C ASP A 251 1.25 10.76 -14.20
N VAL A 252 0.31 11.39 -13.45
CA VAL A 252 -0.60 12.42 -14.00
C VAL A 252 -0.08 13.84 -13.82
N ILE A 253 0.67 14.11 -12.76
CA ILE A 253 1.26 15.43 -12.50
C ILE A 253 2.60 15.51 -13.24
N LYS A 254 2.72 16.49 -14.11
CA LYS A 254 3.86 16.66 -15.00
C LYS A 254 4.68 17.88 -14.63
N LYS A 255 5.90 17.92 -15.13
CA LYS A 255 6.70 19.13 -15.11
C LYS A 255 5.90 20.29 -15.71
N ASP A 256 6.03 21.47 -15.10
CA ASP A 256 5.35 22.71 -15.45
C ASP A 256 3.82 22.70 -15.13
N ASP A 257 3.29 21.66 -14.49
CA ASP A 257 1.94 21.73 -13.89
C ASP A 257 1.97 22.61 -12.64
N VAL A 258 0.81 23.19 -12.33
CA VAL A 258 0.63 24.13 -11.21
C VAL A 258 -0.09 23.40 -10.08
N LEU A 259 0.54 23.35 -8.91
CA LEU A 259 -0.03 22.86 -7.66
C LEU A 259 -0.50 24.04 -6.84
N THR A 260 -1.80 24.12 -6.56
CA THR A 260 -2.37 25.07 -5.61
C THR A 260 -2.69 24.33 -4.33
N ILE A 261 -2.09 24.77 -3.22
CA ILE A 261 -2.25 24.15 -1.91
C ILE A 261 -2.84 25.18 -0.97
N GLU A 262 -4.05 24.91 -0.47
CA GLU A 262 -4.68 25.71 0.57
C GLU A 262 -4.51 24.99 1.91
N VAL A 263 -4.02 25.71 2.91
CA VAL A 263 -3.95 25.26 4.31
C VAL A 263 -4.93 26.09 5.11
N THR A 264 -5.87 25.41 5.79
CA THR A 264 -6.87 26.10 6.61
C THR A 264 -6.68 25.82 8.09
N SER A 265 -6.99 26.80 8.90
CA SER A 265 -7.04 26.73 10.36
C SER A 265 -8.43 27.11 10.88
N ASP A 266 -8.58 27.34 12.19
CA ASP A 266 -9.88 27.70 12.80
C ASP A 266 -10.52 28.95 12.19
N ALA A 267 -9.72 29.95 11.85
CA ALA A 267 -10.22 31.25 11.38
C ALA A 267 -9.56 31.77 10.09
N HIS A 268 -8.54 31.05 9.61
CA HIS A 268 -7.70 31.59 8.53
C HIS A 268 -7.40 30.56 7.45
N ARG A 269 -6.99 31.02 6.28
CA ARG A 269 -6.55 30.24 5.13
C ARG A 269 -5.26 30.82 4.54
N ALA A 270 -4.31 29.96 4.20
CA ALA A 270 -3.15 30.30 3.40
C ALA A 270 -3.20 29.55 2.07
N THR A 271 -2.88 30.23 0.98
CA THR A 271 -2.82 29.63 -0.36
C THR A 271 -1.40 29.73 -0.91
N PHE A 272 -0.89 28.58 -1.36
CA PHE A 272 0.42 28.44 -1.97
C PHE A 272 0.26 27.96 -3.40
N THR A 273 0.96 28.62 -4.33
CA THR A 273 1.00 28.19 -5.74
C THR A 273 2.43 27.83 -6.09
N LEU A 274 2.62 26.62 -6.58
CA LEU A 274 3.93 26.03 -6.87
C LEU A 274 3.94 25.44 -8.27
N ASP A 275 4.99 25.72 -9.04
CA ASP A 275 5.23 25.04 -10.32
C ASP A 275 5.92 23.72 -10.07
N CYS A 276 5.42 22.66 -10.72
CA CYS A 276 6.02 21.34 -10.64
C CYS A 276 7.31 21.30 -11.46
N VAL A 277 8.45 21.07 -10.80
CA VAL A 277 9.77 21.15 -11.45
C VAL A 277 10.17 19.85 -12.15
N THR A 278 9.45 18.75 -11.91
CA THR A 278 9.70 17.42 -12.49
C THR A 278 8.38 16.65 -12.64
N ASP A 279 8.36 15.61 -13.45
CA ASP A 279 7.24 14.66 -13.46
C ASP A 279 7.16 13.93 -12.11
N LEU A 280 5.94 13.82 -11.57
CA LEU A 280 5.70 13.04 -10.36
C LEU A 280 5.31 11.61 -10.78
N ILE A 281 6.17 10.65 -10.43
CA ILE A 281 6.02 9.25 -10.87
C ILE A 281 5.51 8.36 -9.75
N LYS A 282 4.93 7.22 -10.10
CA LYS A 282 4.43 6.22 -9.16
C LYS A 282 5.54 5.73 -8.21
N GLY A 283 5.13 5.37 -7.00
CA GLY A 283 6.02 4.76 -6.01
C GLY A 283 6.86 5.75 -5.22
N TYR A 284 6.86 7.04 -5.58
CA TYR A 284 7.65 8.06 -4.89
C TYR A 284 6.82 8.91 -3.95
N ILE A 285 7.50 9.42 -2.91
CA ILE A 285 6.99 10.45 -1.99
C ILE A 285 7.72 11.75 -2.30
N TYR A 286 6.96 12.76 -2.70
CA TYR A 286 7.49 14.09 -2.99
C TYR A 286 7.22 15.03 -1.83
N ASN A 287 8.28 15.69 -1.30
CA ASN A 287 8.15 16.64 -0.23
C ASN A 287 7.80 18.03 -0.77
N ILE A 288 6.76 18.62 -0.21
CA ILE A 288 6.30 20.00 -0.52
C ILE A 288 6.45 20.84 0.75
N PRO A 289 7.56 21.57 0.88
CA PRO A 289 7.77 22.44 2.03
C PRO A 289 6.99 23.75 1.87
N LEU A 290 6.19 24.08 2.88
CA LEU A 290 5.42 25.34 2.96
C LEU A 290 5.84 26.11 4.19
N LYS A 291 6.09 27.40 4.05
CA LYS A 291 6.33 28.31 5.19
C LYS A 291 5.07 29.08 5.50
N LEU A 292 4.50 28.82 6.66
CA LEU A 292 3.29 29.50 7.13
C LEU A 292 3.67 30.77 7.89
N LYS A 293 3.88 31.87 7.17
CA LYS A 293 4.27 33.16 7.76
C LYS A 293 3.06 34.04 8.12
N GLU A 294 2.25 34.36 7.13
CA GLU A 294 1.12 35.25 7.19
C GLU A 294 -0.10 34.57 6.57
N LEU A 295 -1.26 35.01 6.99
CA LEU A 295 -2.51 34.58 6.41
C LEU A 295 -3.21 35.73 5.75
N ILE A 296 -3.71 35.44 4.58
CA ILE A 296 -4.17 36.48 3.69
C ILE A 296 -5.69 36.64 3.77
N ASP A 297 -6.46 35.64 4.20
CA ASP A 297 -7.92 35.75 4.23
C ASP A 297 -8.50 35.23 5.56
N LYS A 298 -9.28 36.10 6.23
CA LYS A 298 -10.24 35.69 7.26
C LYS A 298 -11.49 35.11 6.57
N TYR A 299 -11.99 33.98 7.07
CA TYR A 299 -13.32 33.52 6.70
C TYR A 299 -14.41 34.41 7.21
#